data_d6ae247ddd35dc25087bf472f6b570a4
#
_entry.id   d6ae247ddd35dc25087bf472f6b570a4
#
_cell.length_a   1.000
_cell.length_b   1.000
_cell.length_c   1.000
_cell.angle_alpha   90.00
_cell.angle_beta   90.00
_cell.angle_gamma   90.00
#
_symmetry.space_group_name_H-M   'P 1'
#
loop_
_entity.id
_entity.type
_entity.pdbx_description
1 polymer ?
#
loop_
_entity_poly.entity_id
_entity_poly.type
_entity_poly.pdbx_seq_one_letter_code
_entity_poly.pdbx_strand_id
1 'polypeptide(L)'
;MIKLIFISIITFFNILPFNNITNNSGQMFRNKIDYKSLNAKEKENYNYHKVASVLADYGYDSMRLNNDWQGADFIAVKGDDMLKIQLKGRFTLDKKYIGKDIFIAFIENDTIKLYEHDKAVELFPESSKNTVSWKVKGQYSWLKTPARYNTVITILK
;
A
#
# COMPACT_ATOMS: atom_id res chain seq x y z
N MET A 1 74.23 -22.14 -39.57
CA MET A 1 73.66 -22.31 -38.23
C MET A 1 73.00 -21.02 -37.85
N ILE A 2 71.66 -20.84 -38.13
CA ILE A 2 70.91 -19.64 -37.93
C ILE A 2 70.12 -19.80 -36.61
N LYS A 3 70.46 -19.01 -35.59
CA LYS A 3 69.70 -18.94 -34.32
C LYS A 3 68.48 -18.08 -34.52
N LEU A 4 67.29 -18.68 -34.47
CA LEU A 4 66.05 -18.01 -34.36
C LEU A 4 65.90 -17.42 -32.94
N ILE A 5 65.77 -16.11 -32.85
CA ILE A 5 65.46 -15.39 -31.61
C ILE A 5 63.92 -15.28 -31.57
N PHE A 6 63.30 -16.04 -30.68
CA PHE A 6 61.86 -15.84 -30.35
C PHE A 6 61.72 -14.64 -29.45
N ILE A 7 61.20 -13.53 -29.99
CA ILE A 7 60.77 -12.38 -29.18
C ILE A 7 59.33 -12.68 -28.68
N SER A 8 59.22 -12.99 -27.40
CA SER A 8 57.96 -13.17 -26.73
C SER A 8 57.36 -11.77 -26.46
N ILE A 9 56.34 -11.41 -27.22
CA ILE A 9 55.55 -10.21 -26.95
C ILE A 9 54.54 -10.58 -25.84
N ILE A 10 54.90 -10.26 -24.61
CA ILE A 10 53.97 -10.30 -23.48
C ILE A 10 53.12 -9.02 -23.57
N THR A 11 51.94 -9.14 -24.16
CA THR A 11 50.91 -8.11 -24.07
C THR A 11 50.39 -8.07 -22.63
N PHE A 12 50.80 -7.06 -21.89
CA PHE A 12 50.21 -6.73 -20.62
C PHE A 12 48.77 -6.22 -20.90
N PHE A 13 47.79 -7.12 -20.79
CA PHE A 13 46.43 -6.71 -20.57
C PHE A 13 46.36 -6.13 -19.16
N ASN A 14 46.36 -4.81 -19.05
CA ASN A 14 45.92 -4.12 -17.84
C ASN A 14 44.45 -4.46 -17.64
N ILE A 15 44.17 -5.54 -16.94
CA ILE A 15 42.85 -5.78 -16.37
C ILE A 15 42.67 -4.72 -15.29
N LEU A 16 42.01 -3.63 -15.66
CA LEU A 16 41.48 -2.67 -14.66
C LEU A 16 40.66 -3.50 -13.65
N PRO A 17 40.87 -3.31 -12.36
CA PRO A 17 40.11 -4.06 -11.39
C PRO A 17 38.62 -3.72 -11.55
N PHE A 18 37.82 -4.73 -11.79
CA PHE A 18 36.35 -4.69 -11.92
C PHE A 18 35.67 -4.26 -10.60
N ASN A 19 36.43 -3.66 -9.67
CA ASN A 19 35.99 -3.39 -8.29
C ASN A 19 35.23 -2.09 -8.09
N ASN A 20 34.85 -1.34 -9.14
CA ASN A 20 34.15 -0.07 -8.98
C ASN A 20 32.69 -0.03 -9.51
N ILE A 21 32.12 -1.19 -9.87
CA ILE A 21 30.68 -1.26 -10.22
C ILE A 21 29.83 -1.68 -9.00
N THR A 22 30.44 -1.95 -7.88
CA THR A 22 29.69 -2.23 -6.67
C THR A 22 29.51 -0.95 -5.90
N ASN A 23 28.25 -0.59 -5.64
CA ASN A 23 27.73 0.05 -4.44
C ASN A 23 26.76 1.21 -4.59
N ASN A 24 26.41 1.71 -5.77
CA ASN A 24 25.32 2.69 -5.82
C ASN A 24 23.93 2.04 -5.63
N SER A 25 23.72 0.84 -6.16
CA SER A 25 22.44 0.12 -5.98
C SER A 25 22.22 -0.34 -4.53
N GLY A 26 23.26 -0.80 -3.85
CA GLY A 26 23.17 -1.19 -2.43
C GLY A 26 22.97 -0.01 -1.48
N GLN A 27 23.43 1.19 -1.84
CA GLN A 27 23.16 2.41 -1.05
C GLN A 27 21.74 2.92 -1.24
N MET A 28 21.18 2.78 -2.44
CA MET A 28 19.84 3.26 -2.77
C MET A 28 18.73 2.63 -1.88
N PHE A 29 18.92 1.41 -1.39
CA PHE A 29 17.91 0.68 -0.61
C PHE A 29 18.29 0.45 0.86
N ARG A 30 19.28 1.15 1.39
CA ARG A 30 19.74 0.96 2.78
C ARG A 30 18.73 1.37 3.83
N ASN A 31 17.97 2.41 3.56
CA ASN A 31 17.03 2.97 4.52
C ASN A 31 15.60 2.89 3.98
N LYS A 32 14.70 2.32 4.78
CA LYS A 32 13.26 2.43 4.50
C LYS A 32 12.84 3.88 4.71
N ILE A 33 11.88 4.34 3.91
CA ILE A 33 11.30 5.66 4.09
C ILE A 33 10.56 5.74 5.43
N ASP A 34 10.67 6.89 6.10
CA ASP A 34 9.79 7.19 7.22
C ASP A 34 8.41 7.61 6.66
N TYR A 35 7.40 6.79 6.91
CA TYR A 35 6.03 7.06 6.49
C TYR A 35 5.51 8.42 6.96
N LYS A 36 5.97 8.90 8.14
CA LYS A 36 5.51 10.19 8.69
C LYS A 36 6.00 11.38 7.86
N SER A 37 7.16 11.24 7.21
CA SER A 37 7.75 12.30 6.37
C SER A 37 7.04 12.47 5.03
N LEU A 38 6.23 11.49 4.60
CA LEU A 38 5.51 11.53 3.33
C LEU A 38 4.40 12.59 3.35
N ASN A 39 4.23 13.30 2.24
CA ASN A 39 3.08 14.15 2.02
C ASN A 39 1.79 13.32 1.76
N ALA A 40 0.64 13.98 1.63
CA ALA A 40 -0.65 13.30 1.50
C ALA A 40 -0.73 12.38 0.26
N LYS A 41 -0.20 12.83 -0.89
CA LYS A 41 -0.22 12.05 -2.13
C LYS A 41 0.75 10.88 -2.09
N GLU A 42 1.92 11.08 -1.50
CA GLU A 42 2.90 10.02 -1.28
C GLU A 42 2.36 8.95 -0.33
N LYS A 43 1.66 9.35 0.76
CA LYS A 43 0.98 8.42 1.68
C LYS A 43 -0.11 7.61 0.98
N GLU A 44 -0.91 8.24 0.13
CA GLU A 44 -1.92 7.53 -0.68
C GLU A 44 -1.26 6.49 -1.59
N ASN A 45 -0.20 6.87 -2.32
CA ASN A 45 0.55 5.97 -3.18
C ASN A 45 1.19 4.81 -2.39
N TYR A 46 1.84 5.13 -1.28
CA TYR A 46 2.43 4.12 -0.39
C TYR A 46 1.40 3.11 0.10
N ASN A 47 0.26 3.60 0.60
CA ASN A 47 -0.82 2.76 1.11
C ASN A 47 -1.40 1.88 -0.01
N TYR A 48 -1.61 2.44 -1.21
CA TYR A 48 -2.08 1.66 -2.36
C TYR A 48 -1.14 0.48 -2.66
N HIS A 49 0.16 0.73 -2.82
CA HIS A 49 1.11 -0.33 -3.14
C HIS A 49 1.20 -1.38 -2.05
N LYS A 50 1.12 -1.00 -0.78
CA LYS A 50 1.12 -1.94 0.35
C LYS A 50 -0.13 -2.83 0.35
N VAL A 51 -1.30 -2.22 0.19
CA VAL A 51 -2.57 -2.96 0.19
C VAL A 51 -2.67 -3.86 -1.05
N ALA A 52 -2.33 -3.34 -2.24
CA ALA A 52 -2.35 -4.10 -3.48
C ALA A 52 -1.39 -5.31 -3.44
N SER A 53 -0.18 -5.12 -2.89
CA SER A 53 0.79 -6.22 -2.73
C SER A 53 0.24 -7.37 -1.88
N VAL A 54 -0.39 -7.05 -0.73
CA VAL A 54 -0.96 -8.10 0.12
C VAL A 54 -2.21 -8.72 -0.50
N LEU A 55 -3.05 -7.96 -1.20
CA LEU A 55 -4.19 -8.53 -1.93
C LEU A 55 -3.76 -9.49 -3.04
N ALA A 56 -2.60 -9.25 -3.68
CA ALA A 56 -2.03 -10.16 -4.67
C ALA A 56 -1.68 -11.53 -4.07
N ASP A 57 -1.24 -11.60 -2.80
CA ASP A 57 -1.00 -12.87 -2.09
C ASP A 57 -2.30 -13.70 -1.94
N TYR A 58 -3.46 -13.03 -1.95
CA TYR A 58 -4.78 -13.67 -1.95
C TYR A 58 -5.36 -13.90 -3.35
N GLY A 59 -4.58 -13.60 -4.40
CA GLY A 59 -4.95 -13.82 -5.81
C GLY A 59 -5.82 -12.71 -6.41
N TYR A 60 -5.84 -11.51 -5.83
CA TYR A 60 -6.53 -10.35 -6.40
C TYR A 60 -5.59 -9.52 -7.26
N ASP A 61 -6.02 -9.21 -8.48
CA ASP A 61 -5.40 -8.19 -9.33
C ASP A 61 -5.97 -6.82 -8.98
N SER A 62 -5.09 -5.84 -8.70
CA SER A 62 -5.49 -4.50 -8.29
C SER A 62 -5.32 -3.48 -9.40
N MET A 63 -6.37 -2.73 -9.70
CA MET A 63 -6.42 -1.70 -10.74
C MET A 63 -6.72 -0.33 -10.13
N ARG A 64 -5.77 0.59 -10.19
CA ARG A 64 -5.98 1.95 -9.70
C ARG A 64 -6.93 2.72 -10.61
N LEU A 65 -7.83 3.48 -10.02
CA LEU A 65 -8.76 4.32 -10.74
C LEU A 65 -8.20 5.75 -10.88
N ASN A 66 -8.31 6.33 -12.07
CA ASN A 66 -7.86 7.70 -12.31
C ASN A 66 -8.82 8.74 -11.73
N ASN A 67 -10.09 8.38 -11.60
CA ASN A 67 -11.15 9.21 -11.06
C ASN A 67 -11.87 8.48 -9.93
N ASP A 68 -12.50 9.23 -9.01
CA ASP A 68 -13.39 8.69 -7.99
C ASP A 68 -14.56 7.96 -8.69
N TRP A 69 -14.53 6.65 -8.66
CA TRP A 69 -15.63 5.83 -9.18
C TRP A 69 -16.45 5.31 -8.01
N GLN A 70 -17.56 5.96 -7.76
CA GLN A 70 -18.48 5.63 -6.65
C GLN A 70 -17.83 5.68 -5.26
N GLY A 71 -16.71 6.39 -5.11
CA GLY A 71 -15.97 6.48 -3.86
C GLY A 71 -14.79 5.52 -3.72
N ALA A 72 -14.47 4.72 -4.73
CA ALA A 72 -13.32 3.82 -4.72
C ALA A 72 -12.05 4.50 -5.26
N ASP A 73 -10.90 4.25 -4.62
CA ASP A 73 -9.58 4.63 -5.11
C ASP A 73 -9.03 3.60 -6.11
N PHE A 74 -9.41 2.33 -5.94
CA PHE A 74 -9.05 1.24 -6.82
C PHE A 74 -10.04 0.08 -6.73
N ILE A 75 -10.00 -0.82 -7.70
CA ILE A 75 -10.70 -2.09 -7.69
C ILE A 75 -9.71 -3.24 -7.54
N ALA A 76 -10.13 -4.31 -6.87
CA ALA A 76 -9.38 -5.56 -6.79
C ALA A 76 -10.28 -6.70 -7.28
N VAL A 77 -9.79 -7.49 -8.24
CA VAL A 77 -10.57 -8.50 -8.94
C VAL A 77 -9.92 -9.87 -8.79
N LYS A 78 -10.75 -10.90 -8.51
CA LYS A 78 -10.34 -12.29 -8.47
C LYS A 78 -11.46 -13.18 -9.02
N GLY A 79 -11.27 -13.72 -10.23
CA GLY A 79 -12.36 -14.42 -10.90
C GLY A 79 -13.57 -13.50 -11.11
N ASP A 80 -14.72 -13.90 -10.59
CA ASP A 80 -15.95 -13.11 -10.63
C ASP A 80 -16.10 -12.13 -9.46
N ASP A 81 -15.22 -12.19 -8.45
CA ASP A 81 -15.25 -11.30 -7.31
C ASP A 81 -14.60 -9.95 -7.66
N MET A 82 -15.29 -8.87 -7.36
CA MET A 82 -14.77 -7.50 -7.51
C MET A 82 -14.99 -6.69 -6.24
N LEU A 83 -13.92 -6.18 -5.66
CA LEU A 83 -13.94 -5.30 -4.50
C LEU A 83 -13.69 -3.86 -4.93
N LYS A 84 -14.60 -2.95 -4.57
CA LYS A 84 -14.40 -1.49 -4.68
C LYS A 84 -13.73 -1.01 -3.40
N ILE A 85 -12.48 -0.56 -3.48
CA ILE A 85 -11.67 -0.27 -2.30
C ILE A 85 -11.34 1.21 -2.20
N GLN A 86 -11.66 1.80 -1.05
CA GLN A 86 -11.26 3.15 -0.64
C GLN A 86 -10.14 3.06 0.39
N LEU A 87 -9.06 3.80 0.17
CA LEU A 87 -7.95 3.92 1.13
C LEU A 87 -8.23 5.00 2.17
N LYS A 88 -7.94 4.69 3.43
CA LYS A 88 -7.99 5.64 4.53
C LYS A 88 -6.70 5.55 5.38
N GLY A 89 -6.35 6.64 6.04
CA GLY A 89 -5.20 6.66 6.95
C GLY A 89 -5.48 5.99 8.31
N ARG A 90 -6.74 5.68 8.61
CA ARG A 90 -7.21 5.05 9.86
C ARG A 90 -8.62 4.52 9.71
N PHE A 91 -9.11 3.79 10.70
CA PHE A 91 -10.50 3.36 10.74
C PHE A 91 -11.46 4.55 10.66
N THR A 92 -12.32 4.58 9.64
CA THR A 92 -13.17 5.75 9.31
C THR A 92 -14.52 5.28 8.77
N LEU A 93 -15.60 5.85 9.30
CA LEU A 93 -16.94 5.76 8.72
C LEU A 93 -17.30 7.08 8.08
N ASP A 94 -17.93 7.05 6.91
CA ASP A 94 -18.29 8.25 6.15
C ASP A 94 -19.62 8.03 5.43
N LYS A 95 -20.59 8.93 5.68
CA LYS A 95 -21.94 8.86 5.09
C LYS A 95 -21.93 8.74 3.56
N LYS A 96 -20.93 9.33 2.92
CA LYS A 96 -20.82 9.31 1.44
C LYS A 96 -20.60 7.93 0.83
N TYR A 97 -20.20 6.94 1.65
CA TYR A 97 -19.98 5.55 1.19
C TYR A 97 -21.15 4.62 1.50
N ILE A 98 -22.13 5.03 2.28
CA ILE A 98 -23.31 4.22 2.63
C ILE A 98 -24.07 3.83 1.35
N GLY A 99 -24.38 2.55 1.21
CA GLY A 99 -25.10 1.98 0.07
C GLY A 99 -24.29 1.88 -1.22
N LYS A 100 -22.96 2.04 -1.16
CA LYS A 100 -22.09 2.00 -2.35
C LYS A 100 -21.28 0.72 -2.50
N ASP A 101 -21.44 -0.22 -1.59
CA ASP A 101 -20.70 -1.50 -1.61
C ASP A 101 -19.17 -1.26 -1.64
N ILE A 102 -18.71 -0.39 -0.73
CA ILE A 102 -17.31 0.01 -0.60
C ILE A 102 -16.63 -0.77 0.52
N PHE A 103 -15.47 -1.30 0.21
CA PHE A 103 -14.51 -1.76 1.20
C PHE A 103 -13.55 -0.65 1.57
N ILE A 104 -13.29 -0.47 2.87
CA ILE A 104 -12.27 0.46 3.36
C ILE A 104 -11.03 -0.34 3.73
N ALA A 105 -9.88 0.09 3.19
CA ALA A 105 -8.58 -0.44 3.56
C ALA A 105 -7.72 0.61 4.25
N PHE A 106 -7.02 0.23 5.31
CA PHE A 106 -6.08 1.08 6.03
C PHE A 106 -4.98 0.26 6.69
N ILE A 107 -3.88 0.91 7.04
CA ILE A 107 -2.75 0.28 7.72
C ILE A 107 -2.73 0.72 9.17
N GLU A 108 -2.76 -0.24 10.10
CA GLU A 108 -2.64 0.00 11.53
C GLU A 108 -1.64 -0.99 12.13
N ASN A 109 -0.58 -0.50 12.77
CA ASN A 109 0.51 -1.31 13.35
C ASN A 109 1.11 -2.30 12.33
N ASP A 110 1.51 -1.78 11.16
CA ASP A 110 2.09 -2.55 10.04
C ASP A 110 1.20 -3.68 9.50
N THR A 111 -0.07 -3.69 9.88
CA THR A 111 -1.05 -4.67 9.46
C THR A 111 -2.11 -4.01 8.59
N ILE A 112 -2.44 -4.64 7.46
CA ILE A 112 -3.51 -4.17 6.59
C ILE A 112 -4.84 -4.67 7.15
N LYS A 113 -5.75 -3.73 7.33
CA LYS A 113 -7.12 -3.98 7.77
C LYS A 113 -8.09 -3.60 6.65
N LEU A 114 -9.00 -4.53 6.35
CA LEU A 114 -10.03 -4.38 5.33
C LEU A 114 -11.40 -4.62 5.97
N TYR A 115 -12.38 -3.79 5.66
CA TYR A 115 -13.76 -4.01 6.10
C TYR A 115 -14.76 -3.46 5.10
N GLU A 116 -15.91 -4.11 5.03
CA GLU A 116 -17.07 -3.62 4.30
C GLU A 116 -17.69 -2.47 5.05
N HIS A 117 -17.81 -1.32 4.39
CA HIS A 117 -18.20 -0.06 5.04
C HIS A 117 -19.57 -0.13 5.68
N ASP A 118 -20.56 -0.66 4.98
CA ASP A 118 -21.95 -0.67 5.46
C ASP A 118 -22.13 -1.58 6.68
N LYS A 119 -21.46 -2.75 6.71
CA LYS A 119 -21.43 -3.62 7.90
C LYS A 119 -20.82 -2.93 9.11
N ALA A 120 -19.80 -2.11 8.90
CA ALA A 120 -19.22 -1.34 9.98
C ALA A 120 -20.13 -0.19 10.46
N VAL A 121 -20.90 0.44 9.55
CA VAL A 121 -21.89 1.47 9.90
C VAL A 121 -23.01 0.90 10.77
N GLU A 122 -23.42 -0.34 10.58
CA GLU A 122 -24.44 -1.02 11.42
C GLU A 122 -24.01 -1.07 12.90
N LEU A 123 -22.71 -1.19 13.17
CA LEU A 123 -22.14 -1.21 14.51
C LEU A 123 -21.83 0.20 15.09
N PHE A 124 -22.18 1.26 14.34
CA PHE A 124 -21.87 2.63 14.76
C PHE A 124 -22.79 3.08 15.89
N PRO A 125 -22.25 3.48 17.06
CA PRO A 125 -23.07 3.80 18.22
C PRO A 125 -23.95 5.03 18.01
N GLU A 126 -25.18 4.99 18.52
CA GLU A 126 -26.10 6.12 18.49
C GLU A 126 -25.51 7.38 19.16
N SER A 127 -24.74 7.22 20.25
CA SER A 127 -24.05 8.34 20.90
C SER A 127 -23.08 9.04 19.96
N SER A 128 -22.37 8.29 19.10
CA SER A 128 -21.44 8.84 18.12
C SER A 128 -22.15 9.50 16.94
N LYS A 129 -23.35 9.04 16.58
CA LYS A 129 -24.20 9.67 15.57
C LYS A 129 -24.65 11.08 15.95
N ASN A 130 -24.64 11.39 17.23
CA ASN A 130 -25.00 12.72 17.76
C ASN A 130 -23.85 13.73 17.76
N THR A 131 -22.64 13.32 17.39
CA THR A 131 -21.48 14.21 17.34
C THR A 131 -21.54 15.19 16.15
N VAL A 132 -20.92 16.37 16.31
CA VAL A 132 -20.75 17.36 15.23
C VAL A 132 -20.03 16.72 14.03
N SER A 133 -19.03 15.88 14.28
CA SER A 133 -18.28 15.20 13.22
C SER A 133 -19.19 14.38 12.32
N TRP A 134 -20.11 13.59 12.89
CA TRP A 134 -21.05 12.78 12.12
C TRP A 134 -22.21 13.60 11.54
N LYS A 135 -22.81 14.49 12.33
CA LYS A 135 -23.99 15.26 11.89
C LYS A 135 -23.65 16.24 10.78
N VAL A 136 -22.56 17.00 10.95
CA VAL A 136 -22.21 18.12 10.06
C VAL A 136 -21.24 17.67 8.97
N LYS A 137 -20.13 16.97 9.35
CA LYS A 137 -19.10 16.56 8.39
C LYS A 137 -19.43 15.24 7.69
N GLY A 138 -20.41 14.48 8.19
CA GLY A 138 -20.77 13.16 7.66
C GLY A 138 -19.72 12.08 7.90
N GLN A 139 -18.67 12.35 8.67
CA GLN A 139 -17.53 11.45 8.84
C GLN A 139 -17.19 11.30 10.32
N TYR A 140 -16.77 10.09 10.68
CA TYR A 140 -16.23 9.79 12.01
C TYR A 140 -15.04 8.85 11.90
N SER A 141 -13.94 9.17 12.58
CA SER A 141 -12.72 8.35 12.53
C SER A 141 -12.10 8.19 13.91
N TRP A 142 -11.39 7.07 14.10
CA TRP A 142 -10.71 6.74 15.35
C TRP A 142 -9.20 6.64 15.13
N LEU A 143 -8.43 7.07 16.14
CA LEU A 143 -6.97 6.91 16.14
C LEU A 143 -6.57 5.44 16.27
N LYS A 144 -7.36 4.67 17.00
CA LYS A 144 -7.21 3.22 17.17
C LYS A 144 -8.55 2.57 16.90
N THR A 145 -8.55 1.47 16.18
CA THR A 145 -9.75 0.71 15.87
C THR A 145 -10.44 0.22 17.15
N PRO A 146 -11.70 0.60 17.40
CA PRO A 146 -12.41 0.10 18.59
C PRO A 146 -12.73 -1.39 18.48
N ALA A 147 -12.61 -2.12 19.60
CA ALA A 147 -12.78 -3.57 19.66
C ALA A 147 -14.11 -4.09 19.08
N ARG A 148 -15.18 -3.30 19.16
CA ARG A 148 -16.50 -3.65 18.59
C ARG A 148 -16.49 -3.96 17.10
N TYR A 149 -15.52 -3.42 16.35
CA TYR A 149 -15.41 -3.64 14.91
C TYR A 149 -14.56 -4.85 14.54
N ASN A 150 -13.96 -5.56 15.51
CA ASN A 150 -13.14 -6.75 15.23
C ASN A 150 -13.93 -7.86 14.51
N THR A 151 -15.26 -7.89 14.66
CA THR A 151 -16.13 -8.89 14.00
C THR A 151 -16.34 -8.63 12.52
N VAL A 152 -16.11 -7.40 12.05
CA VAL A 152 -16.32 -6.99 10.65
C VAL A 152 -15.01 -6.62 9.93
N ILE A 153 -13.88 -6.67 10.62
CA ILE A 153 -12.55 -6.37 10.05
C ILE A 153 -11.84 -7.66 9.69
N THR A 154 -11.43 -7.75 8.44
CA THR A 154 -10.49 -8.75 7.95
C THR A 154 -9.06 -8.22 8.09
N ILE A 155 -8.19 -9.01 8.71
CA ILE A 155 -6.76 -8.72 8.83
C ILE A 155 -6.04 -9.46 7.72
N LEU A 156 -5.37 -8.70 6.84
CA LEU A 156 -4.55 -9.23 5.76
C LEU A 156 -3.08 -9.20 6.19
N LYS A 157 -2.37 -10.30 5.95
CA LYS A 157 -0.94 -10.48 6.34
C LYS A 157 -0.13 -10.97 5.16
#